data_23268f113b0fee039f853868eb5c601c
#
_entry.id   23268f113b0fee039f853868eb5c601c
#
_cell.length_a   1.000
_cell.length_b   1.000
_cell.length_c   1.000
_cell.angle_alpha   90.00
_cell.angle_beta   90.00
_cell.angle_gamma   90.00
#
_symmetry.space_group_name_H-M   'P 1'
#
loop_
_entity.id
_entity.type
_entity.pdbx_description
1 polymer ?
#
loop_
_entity_poly.entity_id
_entity_poly.type
_entity_poly.pdbx_seq_one_letter_code
_entity_poly.pdbx_strand_id
1 'polypeptide(L)'
;MQVSGIDHVNILTDDLEKTASFYERLLGLTRAENPAVRMGIAGYWMCDAEGNPIVHLVDRLSAPGRYDEYRPGEVTNAVHHVALRCEGFDDTVARLKEMACEYRVNDLQHLGLRQIFLADPNAVNLELNFKGD
;
A
#
# COMPACT_ATOMS: atom_id res chain seq x y z
N MET A 1 8.36 -28.38 -0.33
CA MET A 1 8.16 -26.92 -0.50
C MET A 1 7.92 -26.32 0.87
N GLN A 2 8.49 -25.18 1.15
CA GLN A 2 8.28 -24.44 2.39
C GLN A 2 8.07 -22.97 2.05
N VAL A 3 6.99 -22.37 2.56
CA VAL A 3 6.74 -20.94 2.43
C VAL A 3 7.44 -20.23 3.58
N SER A 4 8.29 -19.24 3.29
CA SER A 4 9.05 -18.48 4.29
C SER A 4 8.44 -17.12 4.64
N GLY A 5 7.44 -16.67 3.90
CA GLY A 5 6.74 -15.40 4.17
C GLY A 5 6.03 -14.86 2.94
N ILE A 6 5.45 -13.68 3.10
CA ILE A 6 4.90 -12.90 1.99
C ILE A 6 6.05 -12.10 1.37
N ASP A 7 6.21 -12.18 0.05
CA ASP A 7 7.23 -11.43 -0.68
C ASP A 7 6.76 -10.00 -0.96
N HIS A 8 5.64 -9.85 -1.64
CA HIS A 8 5.04 -8.55 -1.94
C HIS A 8 3.54 -8.68 -2.18
N VAL A 9 2.86 -7.54 -2.20
CA VAL A 9 1.51 -7.41 -2.74
C VAL A 9 1.58 -6.60 -4.04
N ASN A 10 0.87 -7.06 -5.07
CA ASN A 10 0.77 -6.34 -6.34
C ASN A 10 -0.58 -5.63 -6.43
N ILE A 11 -0.55 -4.31 -6.60
CA ILE A 11 -1.72 -3.45 -6.66
C ILE A 11 -1.83 -2.85 -8.07
N LEU A 12 -2.96 -3.09 -8.70
CA LEU A 12 -3.30 -2.47 -9.99
C LEU A 12 -3.93 -1.09 -9.75
N THR A 13 -3.58 -0.15 -10.60
CA THR A 13 -4.14 1.20 -10.55
C THR A 13 -4.42 1.72 -11.95
N ASP A 14 -5.39 2.61 -12.08
CA ASP A 14 -5.64 3.40 -13.29
C ASP A 14 -4.95 4.77 -13.22
N ASP A 15 -4.35 5.13 -12.07
CA ASP A 15 -3.57 6.34 -11.88
C ASP A 15 -2.29 6.02 -11.07
N LEU A 16 -1.24 5.65 -11.80
CA LEU A 16 0.01 5.19 -11.21
C LEU A 16 0.68 6.25 -10.33
N GLU A 17 0.74 7.50 -10.80
CA GLU A 17 1.42 8.57 -10.06
C GLU A 17 0.68 8.96 -8.77
N LYS A 18 -0.64 9.01 -8.81
CA LYS A 18 -1.46 9.26 -7.62
C LYS A 18 -1.26 8.17 -6.57
N THR A 19 -1.25 6.92 -6.99
CA THR A 19 -1.06 5.77 -6.09
C THR A 19 0.36 5.75 -5.52
N ALA A 20 1.39 5.91 -6.34
CA ALA A 20 2.77 5.96 -5.87
C ALA A 20 2.99 7.10 -4.89
N SER A 21 2.48 8.29 -5.18
CA SER A 21 2.56 9.44 -4.27
C SER A 21 1.86 9.20 -2.93
N PHE A 22 0.74 8.49 -2.92
CA PHE A 22 0.07 8.10 -1.69
C PHE A 22 0.97 7.23 -0.81
N TYR A 23 1.57 6.18 -1.37
CA TYR A 23 2.46 5.27 -0.63
C TYR A 23 3.75 5.95 -0.17
N GLU A 24 4.30 6.86 -0.96
CA GLU A 24 5.47 7.66 -0.57
C GLU A 24 5.12 8.63 0.57
N ARG A 25 4.07 9.41 0.41
CA ARG A 25 3.73 10.49 1.35
C ARG A 25 3.20 9.97 2.67
N LEU A 26 2.34 8.96 2.64
CA LEU A 26 1.73 8.42 3.87
C LEU A 26 2.64 7.42 4.58
N LEU A 27 3.13 6.42 3.83
CA LEU A 27 3.84 5.29 4.42
C LEU A 27 5.36 5.44 4.37
N GLY A 28 5.87 6.48 3.73
CA GLY A 28 7.32 6.71 3.62
C GLY A 28 8.04 5.64 2.80
N LEU A 29 7.32 4.92 1.93
CA LEU A 29 7.95 3.96 1.03
C LEU A 29 8.78 4.68 -0.01
N THR A 30 9.85 4.05 -0.47
CA THR A 30 10.73 4.60 -1.49
C THR A 30 10.45 3.96 -2.83
N ARG A 31 10.20 4.80 -3.83
CA ARG A 31 9.94 4.38 -5.20
C ARG A 31 11.19 3.84 -5.87
N ALA A 32 11.10 2.69 -6.52
CA ALA A 32 12.13 2.11 -7.37
C ALA A 32 11.53 1.70 -8.72
N GLU A 33 12.38 1.63 -9.74
CA GLU A 33 11.97 1.21 -11.08
C GLU A 33 11.54 -0.26 -11.06
N ASN A 34 10.40 -0.55 -11.69
CA ASN A 34 9.96 -1.91 -11.93
C ASN A 34 10.65 -2.46 -13.18
N PRO A 35 11.38 -3.59 -13.09
CA PRO A 35 12.03 -4.20 -14.27
C PRO A 35 11.08 -4.53 -15.42
N ALA A 36 9.78 -4.75 -15.13
CA ALA A 36 8.77 -5.04 -16.16
C ALA A 36 8.49 -3.85 -17.10
N VAL A 37 9.01 -2.66 -16.82
CA VAL A 37 8.93 -1.51 -17.72
C VAL A 37 9.58 -1.81 -19.07
N ARG A 38 10.59 -2.66 -19.09
CA ARG A 38 11.25 -3.13 -20.32
C ARG A 38 10.33 -3.99 -21.19
N MET A 39 9.26 -4.51 -20.61
CA MET A 39 8.23 -5.30 -21.30
C MET A 39 6.98 -4.46 -21.65
N GLY A 40 7.05 -3.14 -21.49
CA GLY A 40 5.94 -2.23 -21.75
C GLY A 40 4.92 -2.13 -20.62
N ILE A 41 5.20 -2.69 -19.46
CA ILE A 41 4.32 -2.61 -18.28
C ILE A 41 4.81 -1.50 -17.39
N ALA A 42 4.06 -0.39 -17.31
CA ALA A 42 4.39 0.72 -16.43
C ALA A 42 4.05 0.39 -14.98
N GLY A 43 4.97 0.72 -14.08
CA GLY A 43 4.77 0.48 -12.65
C GLY A 43 5.98 0.88 -11.84
N TYR A 44 5.83 0.78 -10.51
CA TYR A 44 6.90 1.03 -9.55
C TYR A 44 6.94 -0.06 -8.50
N TRP A 45 8.13 -0.32 -8.00
CA TRP A 45 8.32 -1.05 -6.76
C TRP A 45 8.43 -0.05 -5.62
N MET A 46 7.61 -0.22 -4.59
CA MET A 46 7.61 0.62 -3.39
C MET A 46 8.33 -0.13 -2.28
N CYS A 47 9.47 0.39 -1.86
CA CYS A 47 10.38 -0.27 -0.92
C CYS A 47 10.17 0.22 0.50
N ASP A 48 10.27 -0.69 1.47
CA ASP A 48 10.26 -0.38 2.90
C ASP A 48 11.59 0.26 3.37
N ALA A 49 11.70 0.49 4.68
CA ALA A 49 12.88 1.10 5.27
C ALA A 49 14.17 0.28 5.12
N GLU A 50 14.04 -1.02 4.87
CA GLU A 50 15.16 -1.93 4.64
C GLU A 50 15.49 -2.11 3.15
N GLY A 51 14.70 -1.49 2.27
CA GLY A 51 14.88 -1.57 0.83
C GLY A 51 14.16 -2.75 0.17
N ASN A 52 13.28 -3.44 0.89
CA ASN A 52 12.49 -4.55 0.34
C ASN A 52 11.32 -4.01 -0.47
N PRO A 53 11.13 -4.42 -1.73
CA PRO A 53 10.02 -3.97 -2.57
C PRO A 53 8.71 -4.69 -2.19
N ILE A 54 8.10 -4.27 -1.08
CA ILE A 54 6.95 -4.94 -0.49
C ILE A 54 5.61 -4.66 -1.17
N VAL A 55 5.51 -3.55 -1.93
CA VAL A 55 4.33 -3.19 -2.72
C VAL A 55 4.76 -2.96 -4.16
N HIS A 56 4.21 -3.72 -5.08
CA HIS A 56 4.37 -3.48 -6.51
C HIS A 56 3.14 -2.75 -7.03
N LEU A 57 3.34 -1.65 -7.71
CA LEU A 57 2.27 -0.89 -8.36
C LEU A 57 2.36 -1.10 -9.87
N VAL A 58 1.24 -1.38 -10.49
CA VAL A 58 1.16 -1.58 -11.95
C VAL A 58 0.05 -0.70 -12.51
N ASP A 59 0.39 0.08 -13.54
CA ASP A 59 -0.59 0.77 -14.35
C ASP A 59 -1.35 -0.27 -15.20
N ARG A 60 -2.59 -0.53 -14.82
CA ARG A 60 -3.44 -1.51 -15.48
C ARG A 60 -3.63 -1.21 -16.97
N LEU A 61 -3.68 0.07 -17.31
CA LEU A 61 -3.93 0.53 -18.68
C LEU A 61 -2.68 0.45 -19.57
N SER A 62 -1.49 0.29 -18.99
CA SER A 62 -0.24 0.14 -19.75
C SER A 62 -0.10 -1.21 -20.45
N ALA A 63 -0.89 -2.20 -20.04
CA ALA A 63 -0.86 -3.56 -20.59
C ALA A 63 -2.28 -4.00 -21.02
N PRO A 64 -2.83 -3.44 -22.11
CA PRO A 64 -4.17 -3.77 -22.59
C PRO A 64 -4.35 -5.29 -22.80
N GLY A 65 -5.50 -5.80 -22.37
CA GLY A 65 -5.85 -7.21 -22.44
C GLY A 65 -5.33 -8.07 -21.29
N ARG A 66 -4.35 -7.60 -20.51
CA ARG A 66 -3.74 -8.38 -19.43
C ARG A 66 -4.53 -8.31 -18.13
N TYR A 67 -5.07 -7.13 -17.79
CA TYR A 67 -5.73 -6.85 -16.53
C TYR A 67 -7.16 -6.32 -16.70
N ASP A 68 -7.79 -6.58 -17.82
CA ASP A 68 -9.08 -5.99 -18.19
C ASP A 68 -10.23 -6.37 -17.26
N GLU A 69 -10.15 -7.54 -16.60
CA GLU A 69 -11.15 -8.02 -15.64
C GLU A 69 -11.05 -7.39 -14.24
N TYR A 70 -9.93 -6.72 -13.94
CA TYR A 70 -9.71 -6.11 -12.65
C TYR A 70 -10.27 -4.68 -12.59
N ARG A 71 -10.73 -4.25 -11.42
CA ARG A 71 -11.42 -2.97 -11.22
C ARG A 71 -10.81 -2.21 -10.04
N PRO A 72 -9.71 -1.46 -10.25
CA PRO A 72 -9.20 -0.53 -9.24
C PRO A 72 -10.31 0.43 -8.80
N GLY A 73 -10.43 0.66 -7.48
CA GLY A 73 -11.49 1.47 -6.89
C GLY A 73 -12.70 0.68 -6.40
N GLU A 74 -12.78 -0.61 -6.72
CA GLU A 74 -13.81 -1.52 -6.20
C GLU A 74 -13.24 -2.40 -5.08
N VAL A 75 -14.13 -2.99 -4.29
CA VAL A 75 -13.76 -3.90 -3.18
C VAL A 75 -12.96 -5.08 -3.71
N THR A 76 -11.89 -5.44 -2.98
CA THR A 76 -10.95 -6.51 -3.37
C THR A 76 -11.46 -7.93 -3.12
N ASN A 77 -12.72 -8.10 -2.77
CA ASN A 77 -13.37 -9.39 -2.51
C ASN A 77 -12.79 -10.14 -1.30
N ALA A 78 -12.33 -11.38 -1.50
CA ALA A 78 -11.91 -12.27 -0.41
C ALA A 78 -10.70 -11.75 0.39
N VAL A 79 -9.81 -10.99 -0.24
CA VAL A 79 -8.72 -10.31 0.47
C VAL A 79 -9.26 -9.02 1.07
N HIS A 80 -9.50 -9.01 2.39
CA HIS A 80 -10.13 -7.87 3.07
C HIS A 80 -9.18 -6.71 3.27
N HIS A 81 -7.94 -6.97 3.71
CA HIS A 81 -6.95 -5.92 3.97
C HIS A 81 -5.52 -6.43 3.85
N VAL A 82 -4.62 -5.47 3.74
CA VAL A 82 -3.18 -5.68 3.86
C VAL A 82 -2.73 -4.99 5.15
N ALA A 83 -2.11 -5.75 6.06
CA ALA A 83 -1.61 -5.23 7.33
C ALA A 83 -0.10 -4.96 7.25
N LEU A 84 0.32 -3.77 7.68
CA LEU A 84 1.70 -3.32 7.67
C LEU A 84 2.17 -3.03 9.10
N ARG A 85 3.42 -3.37 9.40
CA ARG A 85 4.09 -2.96 10.64
C ARG A 85 4.65 -1.58 10.46
N CYS A 86 4.31 -0.67 11.35
CA CYS A 86 4.65 0.74 11.25
C CYS A 86 5.23 1.27 12.56
N GLU A 87 5.95 2.37 12.45
CA GLU A 87 6.43 3.20 13.56
C GLU A 87 6.00 4.64 13.33
N GLY A 88 5.87 5.45 14.39
CA GLY A 88 5.50 6.85 14.29
C GLY A 88 4.00 7.08 14.15
N PHE A 89 3.20 6.56 15.08
CA PHE A 89 1.75 6.71 15.06
C PHE A 89 1.28 8.18 14.97
N ASP A 90 1.83 9.05 15.84
CA ASP A 90 1.40 10.45 15.90
C ASP A 90 1.75 11.21 14.61
N ASP A 91 2.94 10.96 14.04
CA ASP A 91 3.36 11.53 12.76
C ASP A 91 2.48 11.06 11.62
N THR A 92 2.07 9.79 11.65
CA THR A 92 1.15 9.22 10.65
C THR A 92 -0.22 9.88 10.73
N VAL A 93 -0.77 10.07 11.93
CA VAL A 93 -2.05 10.76 12.12
C VAL A 93 -1.97 12.21 11.62
N ALA A 94 -0.88 12.93 11.94
CA ALA A 94 -0.69 14.29 11.45
C ALA A 94 -0.67 14.34 9.92
N ARG A 95 0.02 13.41 9.28
CA ARG A 95 0.12 13.32 7.83
C ARG A 95 -1.21 12.98 7.17
N LEU A 96 -1.98 12.08 7.75
CA LEU A 96 -3.33 11.75 7.27
C LEU A 96 -4.26 12.97 7.26
N LYS A 97 -4.16 13.81 8.29
CA LYS A 97 -4.91 15.08 8.38
C LYS A 97 -4.47 16.06 7.29
N GLU A 98 -3.16 16.22 7.08
CA GLU A 98 -2.61 17.07 6.01
C GLU A 98 -3.06 16.61 4.63
N MET A 99 -3.12 15.30 4.41
CA MET A 99 -3.54 14.70 3.14
C MET A 99 -5.07 14.65 2.98
N ALA A 100 -5.83 15.08 3.99
CA ALA A 100 -7.30 14.99 4.03
C ALA A 100 -7.82 13.55 3.77
N CYS A 101 -7.09 12.55 4.25
CA CYS A 101 -7.49 11.15 4.13
C CYS A 101 -8.50 10.78 5.21
N GLU A 102 -9.51 10.02 4.83
CA GLU A 102 -10.40 9.36 5.80
C GLU A 102 -9.68 8.17 6.44
N TYR A 103 -9.79 8.04 7.75
CA TYR A 103 -9.18 6.94 8.50
C TYR A 103 -9.95 6.67 9.80
N ARG A 104 -9.72 5.48 10.36
CA ARG A 104 -10.26 5.09 11.67
C ARG A 104 -9.13 4.61 12.56
N VAL A 105 -9.15 4.98 13.82
CA VAL A 105 -8.17 4.54 14.84
C VAL A 105 -8.81 3.48 15.71
N ASN A 106 -8.06 2.44 16.02
CA ASN A 106 -8.35 1.49 17.08
C ASN A 106 -7.21 1.60 18.11
N ASP A 107 -7.51 2.20 19.25
CA ASP A 107 -6.51 2.44 20.29
C ASP A 107 -6.56 1.35 21.35
N LEU A 108 -5.61 0.44 21.26
CA LEU A 108 -5.37 -0.63 22.21
C LEU A 108 -4.03 -0.43 22.94
N GLN A 109 -3.72 0.82 23.28
CA GLN A 109 -2.44 1.19 23.89
C GLN A 109 -2.16 0.40 25.18
N HIS A 110 -3.21 0.06 25.94
CA HIS A 110 -3.11 -0.79 27.12
C HIS A 110 -2.59 -2.21 26.81
N LEU A 111 -2.68 -2.65 25.56
CA LEU A 111 -2.10 -3.90 25.05
C LEU A 111 -0.81 -3.67 24.24
N GLY A 112 -0.29 -2.44 24.23
CA GLY A 112 0.89 -2.07 23.47
C GLY A 112 0.66 -2.00 21.95
N LEU A 113 -0.58 -1.76 21.52
CA LEU A 113 -0.95 -1.73 20.10
C LEU A 113 -1.87 -0.55 19.81
N ARG A 114 -1.55 0.22 18.77
CA ARG A 114 -2.47 1.16 18.13
C ARG A 114 -2.57 0.82 16.64
N GLN A 115 -3.75 0.97 16.08
CA GLN A 115 -4.02 0.62 14.69
C GLN A 115 -4.67 1.80 13.97
N ILE A 116 -4.32 1.97 12.70
CA ILE A 116 -5.00 2.89 11.79
C ILE A 116 -5.53 2.09 10.61
N PHE A 117 -6.81 2.30 10.28
CA PHE A 117 -7.47 1.68 9.14
C PHE A 117 -7.84 2.75 8.13
N LEU A 118 -7.48 2.53 6.88
CA LEU A 118 -7.81 3.42 5.77
C LEU A 118 -7.81 2.64 4.46
N ALA A 119 -8.26 3.27 3.38
CA ALA A 119 -8.15 2.72 2.03
C ALA A 119 -7.11 3.50 1.22
N ASP A 120 -6.39 2.81 0.36
CA ASP A 120 -5.55 3.43 -0.65
C ASP A 120 -6.43 4.02 -1.79
N PRO A 121 -5.86 4.74 -2.79
CA PRO A 121 -6.64 5.31 -3.89
C PRO A 121 -7.39 4.29 -4.77
N ASN A 122 -7.07 3.00 -4.64
CA ASN A 122 -7.68 1.93 -5.43
C ASN A 122 -8.65 1.06 -4.61
N ALA A 123 -9.11 1.55 -3.45
CA ALA A 123 -9.99 0.86 -2.50
C ALA A 123 -9.36 -0.38 -1.86
N VAL A 124 -8.04 -0.48 -1.83
CA VAL A 124 -7.34 -1.50 -1.04
C VAL A 124 -7.35 -1.08 0.42
N ASN A 125 -7.96 -1.90 1.27
CA ASN A 125 -7.96 -1.64 2.71
C ASN A 125 -6.58 -1.90 3.31
N LEU A 126 -6.07 -0.91 4.04
CA LEU A 126 -4.82 -0.97 4.77
C LEU A 126 -5.07 -0.98 6.27
N GLU A 127 -4.30 -1.79 6.98
CA GLU A 127 -4.22 -1.80 8.43
C GLU A 127 -2.80 -1.47 8.84
N LEU A 128 -2.61 -0.33 9.48
CA LEU A 128 -1.30 0.12 9.96
C LEU A 128 -1.19 -0.23 11.44
N ASN A 129 -0.24 -1.10 11.79
CA ASN A 129 -0.04 -1.61 13.14
C ASN A 129 1.20 -0.98 13.77
N PHE A 130 0.99 -0.25 14.87
CA PHE A 130 2.03 0.41 15.66
C PHE A 130 2.14 -0.30 17.01
N LYS A 131 3.21 -1.06 17.20
CA LYS A 131 3.46 -1.81 18.44
C LYS A 131 4.49 -1.09 19.30
N GLY A 132 4.15 -0.87 20.57
CA GLY A 132 5.04 -0.21 21.53
C GLY A 132 5.21 1.30 21.31
N ASP A 133 4.35 1.88 20.56
CA ASP A 133 4.44 3.28 20.09
C ASP A 133 3.46 4.19 20.86
#